data_d6695e25a0997b587f251dda31c9fbc5
#
_entry.id   d6695e25a0997b587f251dda31c9fbc5
#
_cell.length_a   1.000
_cell.length_b   1.000
_cell.length_c   1.000
_cell.angle_alpha   90.00
_cell.angle_beta   90.00
_cell.angle_gamma   90.00
#
_symmetry.space_group_name_H-M   'P 1'
#
loop_
_entity.id
_entity.type
_entity.pdbx_description
1 polymer ?
#
loop_
_entity_poly.entity_id
_entity_poly.type
_entity_poly.pdbx_seq_one_letter_code
_entity_poly.pdbx_strand_id
1 'polypeptide(L)'
;VSSILIIDDDDQLRKSFDKLLKEEGYHSECAASGEAGLKIIEKEIPDLVILDMRLPGMNGFETFQVIHEIEPRLPVIIMTAYSTTETAIKATKMGAFDYILKPFDIPDMLTVIKQALEAGRFMRSPVDMDPVPDESSRDAIIGRSKPMQEIYKAIGRVASTDATVLIRGESGTGKELVARAVYQHSQRANKPFLVINCVAIPETLLESELFGYEKGAFTGAAHRRVGKIEQAHGGTIFLDEIGDMPLSIQAKILRLLQEKSIERLGGRATIPVDVRIVAATNRDLESALDQGRFREDLYYRLKVVTIFLPSLRERAKDIPVLADYFLSRFSREGKIENPGITKEAKDILTTSPWQGNVRELGNTLQKALIFNRGAPISQEDISQALSGANAGRGTDLAKGDQAIRQWVYRMLTSQSDENIFDACMGHFTSIVISETLKLTGGNRSKAAKLLGLSRPTLHSRIEKYGIKFETSVTEDPK
;
A
#
# COMPACT_ATOMS: atom_id res chain seq x y z
N VAL A 1 -4.64 0.51 44.30
CA VAL A 1 -4.10 1.46 43.30
C VAL A 1 -3.15 0.67 42.41
N SER A 2 -3.32 0.76 41.09
CA SER A 2 -2.43 0.02 40.16
C SER A 2 -1.05 0.65 40.16
N SER A 3 0.01 -0.20 40.17
CA SER A 3 1.40 0.23 40.16
C SER A 3 1.97 0.17 38.73
N ILE A 4 2.67 1.23 38.31
CA ILE A 4 3.24 1.36 36.95
C ILE A 4 4.72 1.69 37.11
N LEU A 5 5.58 0.87 36.47
CA LEU A 5 7.01 1.13 36.39
C LEU A 5 7.36 1.81 35.07
N ILE A 6 8.09 2.92 35.12
CA ILE A 6 8.58 3.67 33.96
C ILE A 6 10.08 3.48 33.86
N ILE A 7 10.54 2.91 32.74
CA ILE A 7 11.96 2.70 32.46
C ILE A 7 12.33 3.54 31.22
N ASP A 8 13.03 4.64 31.42
CA ASP A 8 13.43 5.59 30.39
C ASP A 8 14.69 6.33 30.84
N ASP A 9 15.61 6.68 30.00
CA ASP A 9 16.84 7.40 30.36
C ASP A 9 16.62 8.92 30.47
N ASP A 10 15.57 9.46 29.85
CA ASP A 10 15.21 10.88 29.90
C ASP A 10 14.57 11.25 31.26
N ASP A 11 15.32 12.00 32.09
CA ASP A 11 14.88 12.45 33.43
C ASP A 11 13.66 13.39 33.37
N GLN A 12 13.56 14.23 32.34
CA GLN A 12 12.40 15.13 32.17
C GLN A 12 11.13 14.36 31.81
N LEU A 13 11.26 13.39 30.93
CA LEU A 13 10.17 12.53 30.54
C LEU A 13 9.67 11.71 31.74
N ARG A 14 10.58 11.07 32.50
CA ARG A 14 10.21 10.32 33.70
C ARG A 14 9.45 11.16 34.73
N LYS A 15 9.93 12.38 35.03
CA LYS A 15 9.26 13.30 35.94
C LYS A 15 7.88 13.73 35.48
N SER A 16 7.75 13.98 34.17
CA SER A 16 6.46 14.35 33.58
C SER A 16 5.45 13.21 33.65
N PHE A 17 5.90 11.97 33.35
CA PHE A 17 5.07 10.76 33.48
C PHE A 17 4.67 10.46 34.90
N ASP A 18 5.62 10.53 35.84
CA ASP A 18 5.36 10.31 37.27
C ASP A 18 4.27 11.27 37.81
N LYS A 19 4.37 12.55 37.44
CA LYS A 19 3.35 13.53 37.77
C LYS A 19 2.00 13.20 37.14
N LEU A 20 1.97 12.95 35.84
CA LEU A 20 0.75 12.63 35.10
C LEU A 20 0.04 11.39 35.65
N LEU A 21 0.78 10.32 35.91
CA LEU A 21 0.20 9.06 36.41
C LEU A 21 -0.33 9.21 37.84
N LYS A 22 0.32 10.01 38.68
CA LYS A 22 -0.16 10.34 40.02
C LYS A 22 -1.44 11.19 39.99
N GLU A 23 -1.53 12.14 39.06
CA GLU A 23 -2.76 12.93 38.85
C GLU A 23 -3.94 12.05 38.37
N GLU A 24 -3.66 10.99 37.61
CA GLU A 24 -4.66 9.98 37.18
C GLU A 24 -4.93 8.90 38.23
N GLY A 25 -4.32 8.97 39.43
CA GLY A 25 -4.57 8.07 40.56
C GLY A 25 -3.80 6.74 40.51
N TYR A 26 -2.73 6.63 39.73
CA TYR A 26 -1.83 5.48 39.73
C TYR A 26 -0.65 5.66 40.68
N HIS A 27 -0.11 4.54 41.17
CA HIS A 27 1.21 4.53 41.82
C HIS A 27 2.28 4.33 40.77
N SER A 28 3.28 5.21 40.71
CA SER A 28 4.33 5.14 39.69
C SER A 28 5.72 5.10 40.32
N GLU A 29 6.55 4.18 39.81
CA GLU A 29 7.99 4.10 40.09
C GLU A 29 8.77 4.36 38.82
N CYS A 30 10.01 4.87 38.93
CA CYS A 30 10.84 5.26 37.80
C CYS A 30 12.23 4.62 37.88
N ALA A 31 12.74 4.16 36.75
CA ALA A 31 14.11 3.67 36.59
C ALA A 31 14.78 4.36 35.39
N ALA A 32 16.08 4.65 35.52
CA ALA A 32 16.86 5.32 34.46
C ALA A 32 17.59 4.36 33.52
N SER A 33 17.54 3.06 33.77
CA SER A 33 18.12 2.03 32.93
C SER A 33 17.37 0.71 33.05
N GLY A 34 17.58 -0.21 32.11
CA GLY A 34 17.00 -1.55 32.17
C GLY A 34 17.33 -2.30 33.45
N GLU A 35 18.60 -2.29 33.84
CA GLU A 35 19.10 -2.98 35.05
C GLU A 35 18.48 -2.41 36.34
N ALA A 36 18.25 -1.10 36.38
CA ALA A 36 17.58 -0.47 37.53
C ALA A 36 16.09 -0.86 37.59
N GLY A 37 15.42 -0.93 36.41
CA GLY A 37 14.03 -1.36 36.31
C GLY A 37 13.87 -2.84 36.73
N LEU A 38 14.76 -3.72 36.29
CA LEU A 38 14.74 -5.14 36.66
C LEU A 38 14.88 -5.34 38.16
N LYS A 39 15.75 -4.60 38.83
CA LYS A 39 15.89 -4.63 40.31
C LYS A 39 14.60 -4.20 41.06
N ILE A 40 13.80 -3.34 40.47
CA ILE A 40 12.49 -2.97 41.02
C ILE A 40 11.51 -4.14 40.84
N ILE A 41 11.46 -4.73 39.65
CA ILE A 41 10.58 -5.86 39.36
C ILE A 41 10.89 -7.10 40.20
N GLU A 42 12.18 -7.37 40.51
CA GLU A 42 12.59 -8.45 41.38
C GLU A 42 12.12 -8.26 42.84
N LYS A 43 11.92 -7.03 43.28
CA LYS A 43 11.42 -6.73 44.63
C LYS A 43 9.92 -6.75 44.70
N GLU A 44 9.26 -6.10 43.77
CA GLU A 44 7.82 -6.00 43.67
C GLU A 44 7.41 -5.91 42.19
N ILE A 45 6.55 -6.83 41.75
CA ILE A 45 6.09 -6.90 40.35
C ILE A 45 5.02 -5.83 40.14
N PRO A 46 5.24 -4.84 39.24
CA PRO A 46 4.23 -3.82 38.94
C PRO A 46 3.06 -4.39 38.14
N ASP A 47 1.96 -3.64 38.05
CA ASP A 47 0.81 -4.02 37.24
C ASP A 47 1.04 -3.74 35.74
N LEU A 48 1.98 -2.82 35.40
CA LEU A 48 2.33 -2.42 34.04
C LEU A 48 3.77 -1.88 34.02
N VAL A 49 4.49 -2.17 32.93
CA VAL A 49 5.78 -1.53 32.64
C VAL A 49 5.65 -0.67 31.38
N ILE A 50 6.18 0.56 31.45
CA ILE A 50 6.38 1.45 30.30
C ILE A 50 7.88 1.51 30.07
N LEU A 51 8.35 1.00 28.92
CA LEU A 51 9.75 0.72 28.63
C LEU A 51 10.23 1.47 27.40
N ASP A 52 11.27 2.31 27.55
CA ASP A 52 11.94 2.86 26.36
C ASP A 52 12.82 1.81 25.70
N MET A 53 12.87 1.88 24.37
CA MET A 53 13.75 1.04 23.56
C MET A 53 15.21 1.45 23.63
N ARG A 54 15.49 2.74 23.86
CA ARG A 54 16.85 3.27 23.95
C ARG A 54 17.20 3.49 25.42
N LEU A 55 17.93 2.56 25.95
CA LEU A 55 18.44 2.65 27.32
C LEU A 55 19.96 2.51 27.30
N PRO A 56 20.67 3.20 28.22
CA PRO A 56 22.09 3.00 28.42
C PRO A 56 22.34 1.60 29.03
N GLY A 57 23.38 0.91 28.60
CA GLY A 57 23.69 -0.44 29.04
C GLY A 57 22.84 -1.48 28.35
N MET A 58 21.94 -2.13 29.06
CA MET A 58 20.97 -3.09 28.51
C MET A 58 19.90 -2.37 27.69
N ASN A 59 19.77 -2.70 26.41
CA ASN A 59 18.77 -2.06 25.55
C ASN A 59 17.33 -2.48 25.91
N GLY A 60 16.33 -1.75 25.38
CA GLY A 60 14.94 -2.02 25.73
C GLY A 60 14.43 -3.40 25.32
N PHE A 61 14.93 -3.99 24.21
CA PHE A 61 14.55 -5.36 23.84
C PHE A 61 15.12 -6.40 24.81
N GLU A 62 16.37 -6.27 25.19
CA GLU A 62 17.02 -7.14 26.19
C GLU A 62 16.32 -7.00 27.53
N THR A 63 16.02 -5.78 27.95
CA THR A 63 15.26 -5.51 29.18
C THR A 63 13.88 -6.16 29.12
N PHE A 64 13.17 -6.03 28.01
CA PHE A 64 11.87 -6.64 27.81
C PHE A 64 11.94 -8.19 27.90
N GLN A 65 12.95 -8.82 27.29
CA GLN A 65 13.14 -10.27 27.36
C GLN A 65 13.27 -10.74 28.81
N VAL A 66 14.13 -10.08 29.61
CA VAL A 66 14.32 -10.44 31.02
C VAL A 66 13.04 -10.19 31.82
N ILE A 67 12.33 -9.11 31.59
CA ILE A 67 11.02 -8.86 32.23
C ILE A 67 10.05 -10.00 31.91
N HIS A 68 9.99 -10.42 30.65
CA HIS A 68 9.08 -11.48 30.20
C HIS A 68 9.49 -12.86 30.72
N GLU A 69 10.78 -13.11 30.98
CA GLU A 69 11.27 -14.30 31.66
C GLU A 69 10.90 -14.32 33.16
N ILE A 70 10.94 -13.17 33.82
CA ILE A 70 10.57 -13.05 35.26
C ILE A 70 9.06 -13.19 35.43
N GLU A 71 8.27 -12.45 34.66
CA GLU A 71 6.80 -12.48 34.72
C GLU A 71 6.21 -12.40 33.30
N PRO A 72 5.91 -13.52 32.66
CA PRO A 72 5.35 -13.57 31.30
C PRO A 72 3.99 -12.86 31.15
N ARG A 73 3.31 -12.61 32.26
CA ARG A 73 1.95 -12.00 32.30
C ARG A 73 1.97 -10.52 32.55
N LEU A 74 3.14 -9.93 32.79
CA LEU A 74 3.28 -8.51 33.02
C LEU A 74 3.11 -7.75 31.71
N PRO A 75 2.06 -6.94 31.57
CA PRO A 75 1.90 -6.14 30.36
C PRO A 75 3.03 -5.11 30.27
N VAL A 76 3.67 -5.03 29.11
CA VAL A 76 4.72 -4.06 28.81
C VAL A 76 4.30 -3.22 27.63
N ILE A 77 4.28 -1.90 27.80
CA ILE A 77 4.13 -0.92 26.72
C ILE A 77 5.52 -0.42 26.35
N ILE A 78 5.89 -0.60 25.09
CA ILE A 78 7.19 -0.17 24.56
C ILE A 78 7.09 1.24 24.01
N MET A 79 7.99 2.14 24.41
CA MET A 79 8.15 3.47 23.83
C MET A 79 9.34 3.49 22.88
N THR A 80 9.21 4.14 21.73
CA THR A 80 10.31 4.28 20.76
C THR A 80 10.24 5.57 19.97
N ALA A 81 11.41 6.19 19.75
CA ALA A 81 11.56 7.34 18.84
C ALA A 81 11.65 6.91 17.37
N TYR A 82 11.94 5.62 17.08
CA TYR A 82 12.06 5.10 15.73
C TYR A 82 10.81 4.39 15.30
N SER A 83 10.21 4.92 14.25
CA SER A 83 9.06 4.34 13.57
C SER A 83 9.47 3.36 12.46
N THR A 84 10.45 2.48 12.70
CA THR A 84 10.66 1.41 11.75
C THR A 84 9.56 0.38 11.98
N THR A 85 8.91 -0.03 10.90
CA THR A 85 7.92 -1.11 10.87
C THR A 85 8.45 -2.35 11.59
N GLU A 86 9.73 -2.61 11.43
CA GLU A 86 10.43 -3.75 12.01
C GLU A 86 10.44 -3.72 13.55
N THR A 87 10.72 -2.56 14.16
CA THR A 87 10.71 -2.39 15.63
C THR A 87 9.32 -2.63 16.20
N ALA A 88 8.29 -2.09 15.57
CA ALA A 88 6.90 -2.24 15.98
C ALA A 88 6.42 -3.71 15.88
N ILE A 89 6.70 -4.36 14.75
CA ILE A 89 6.37 -5.77 14.52
C ILE A 89 7.14 -6.67 15.50
N LYS A 90 8.43 -6.39 15.71
CA LYS A 90 9.28 -7.13 16.64
C LYS A 90 8.77 -7.03 18.08
N ALA A 91 8.44 -5.83 18.55
CA ALA A 91 7.87 -5.60 19.87
C ALA A 91 6.57 -6.40 20.09
N THR A 92 5.64 -6.34 19.13
CA THR A 92 4.38 -7.08 19.19
C THR A 92 4.57 -8.58 19.10
N LYS A 93 5.50 -9.06 18.24
CA LYS A 93 5.86 -10.48 18.11
C LYS A 93 6.45 -11.06 19.41
N MET A 94 7.24 -10.26 20.12
CA MET A 94 7.83 -10.64 21.40
C MET A 94 6.82 -10.67 22.56
N GLY A 95 5.57 -10.28 22.33
CA GLY A 95 4.52 -10.31 23.33
C GLY A 95 4.34 -9.00 24.11
N ALA A 96 4.93 -7.89 23.68
CA ALA A 96 4.62 -6.58 24.24
C ALA A 96 3.11 -6.30 24.10
N PHE A 97 2.51 -5.74 25.12
CA PHE A 97 1.08 -5.44 25.12
C PHE A 97 0.73 -4.42 24.01
N ASP A 98 1.54 -3.38 23.93
CA ASP A 98 1.45 -2.38 22.88
C ASP A 98 2.79 -1.66 22.70
N TYR A 99 2.90 -0.83 21.65
CA TYR A 99 4.00 0.11 21.48
C TYR A 99 3.50 1.50 21.16
N ILE A 100 4.25 2.53 21.57
CA ILE A 100 3.91 3.93 21.40
C ILE A 100 5.11 4.66 20.80
N LEU A 101 4.84 5.49 19.78
CA LEU A 101 5.86 6.31 19.12
C LEU A 101 6.04 7.65 19.85
N LYS A 102 7.28 8.01 20.15
CA LYS A 102 7.65 9.35 20.59
C LYS A 102 7.76 10.30 19.37
N PRO A 103 7.22 11.54 19.39
CA PRO A 103 6.37 12.11 20.42
C PRO A 103 4.94 11.54 20.35
N PHE A 104 4.29 11.34 21.49
CA PHE A 104 2.95 10.79 21.63
C PHE A 104 1.97 11.81 22.19
N ASP A 105 0.68 11.57 21.95
CA ASP A 105 -0.42 12.32 22.54
C ASP A 105 -0.77 11.74 23.92
N ILE A 106 -0.93 12.58 24.95
CA ILE A 106 -1.21 12.16 26.33
C ILE A 106 -2.53 11.38 26.44
N PRO A 107 -3.67 11.83 25.87
CA PRO A 107 -4.92 11.08 25.85
C PRO A 107 -4.81 9.67 25.25
N ASP A 108 -4.08 9.55 24.14
CA ASP A 108 -3.85 8.25 23.47
C ASP A 108 -3.03 7.32 24.37
N MET A 109 -1.99 7.85 25.03
CA MET A 109 -1.15 7.11 25.98
C MET A 109 -1.96 6.61 27.17
N LEU A 110 -2.75 7.46 27.80
CA LEU A 110 -3.61 7.07 28.92
C LEU A 110 -4.64 6.00 28.55
N THR A 111 -5.14 6.04 27.31
CA THR A 111 -6.04 5.01 26.79
C THR A 111 -5.35 3.64 26.70
N VAL A 112 -4.12 3.60 26.19
CA VAL A 112 -3.33 2.37 26.10
C VAL A 112 -2.95 1.84 27.47
N ILE A 113 -2.60 2.72 28.43
CA ILE A 113 -2.33 2.35 29.82
C ILE A 113 -3.55 1.68 30.46
N LYS A 114 -4.74 2.26 30.33
CA LYS A 114 -6.00 1.67 30.85
C LYS A 114 -6.26 0.29 30.26
N GLN A 115 -6.12 0.14 28.94
CA GLN A 115 -6.28 -1.14 28.25
C GLN A 115 -5.25 -2.19 28.70
N ALA A 116 -4.00 -1.79 28.91
CA ALA A 116 -2.94 -2.68 29.38
C ALA A 116 -3.20 -3.17 30.80
N LEU A 117 -3.62 -2.28 31.70
CA LEU A 117 -3.96 -2.65 33.06
C LEU A 117 -5.20 -3.57 33.17
N GLU A 118 -6.20 -3.34 32.31
CA GLU A 118 -7.36 -4.25 32.20
C GLU A 118 -6.95 -5.62 31.68
N ALA A 119 -6.19 -5.68 30.60
CA ALA A 119 -5.69 -6.93 30.05
C ALA A 119 -4.77 -7.68 31.01
N GLY A 120 -3.90 -6.99 31.76
CA GLY A 120 -3.01 -7.59 32.76
C GLY A 120 -3.78 -8.28 33.88
N ARG A 121 -4.94 -7.81 34.24
CA ARG A 121 -5.85 -8.48 35.18
C ARG A 121 -6.40 -9.81 34.65
N PHE A 122 -6.60 -9.90 33.31
CA PHE A 122 -7.10 -11.12 32.65
C PHE A 122 -5.99 -12.10 32.27
N MET A 123 -4.75 -11.62 31.99
CA MET A 123 -3.67 -12.42 31.39
C MET A 123 -2.75 -13.13 32.41
N ARG A 124 -3.04 -13.16 33.68
CA ARG A 124 -2.17 -13.86 34.67
C ARG A 124 -2.18 -15.39 34.54
N SER A 125 -2.10 -15.90 33.32
CA SER A 125 -1.81 -17.32 33.00
C SER A 125 -0.96 -17.43 31.72
N PRO A 126 0.06 -18.29 31.65
CA PRO A 126 1.26 -18.14 30.83
C PRO A 126 1.31 -18.85 29.48
N VAL A 127 2.23 -18.50 28.56
CA VAL A 127 3.12 -19.37 27.78
C VAL A 127 4.10 -18.62 26.81
N ASP A 128 5.30 -19.12 26.69
CA ASP A 128 6.56 -18.77 26.03
C ASP A 128 6.59 -18.85 24.47
N MET A 129 7.64 -18.56 23.82
CA MET A 129 8.87 -17.76 23.57
C MET A 129 9.52 -18.09 22.19
N ASP A 130 10.35 -17.44 21.64
CA ASP A 130 11.59 -16.78 21.41
C ASP A 130 12.15 -16.77 19.94
N PRO A 131 13.32 -16.21 19.59
CA PRO A 131 13.41 -15.10 18.63
C PRO A 131 14.42 -15.28 17.45
N VAL A 132 14.78 -14.18 16.77
CA VAL A 132 16.08 -13.71 16.20
C VAL A 132 16.10 -13.27 14.70
N PRO A 133 17.04 -12.41 14.31
CA PRO A 133 16.87 -11.26 13.42
C PRO A 133 17.61 -11.40 12.07
N ASP A 134 17.45 -10.51 11.15
CA ASP A 134 18.46 -9.63 10.59
C ASP A 134 18.09 -8.91 9.27
N GLU A 135 18.84 -7.92 8.99
CA GLU A 135 18.84 -6.81 8.08
C GLU A 135 18.77 -7.13 6.59
N SER A 136 18.02 -6.36 5.90
CA SER A 136 18.30 -5.59 4.69
C SER A 136 16.98 -5.15 4.04
N SER A 137 16.43 -4.08 4.56
CA SER A 137 15.13 -3.56 4.15
C SER A 137 15.18 -2.86 2.79
N ARG A 138 15.13 -3.62 1.69
CA ARG A 138 14.78 -3.06 0.38
C ARG A 138 13.28 -2.74 0.25
N ASP A 139 12.44 -3.31 1.11
CA ASP A 139 10.99 -3.25 1.03
C ASP A 139 10.34 -2.88 2.38
N ALA A 140 10.77 -1.77 3.00
CA ALA A 140 10.19 -1.33 4.26
C ALA A 140 8.76 -0.79 4.08
N ILE A 141 7.84 -1.21 4.94
CA ILE A 141 6.54 -0.55 5.09
C ILE A 141 6.76 0.74 5.87
N ILE A 142 6.37 1.89 5.29
CA ILE A 142 6.60 3.21 5.87
C ILE A 142 5.27 3.86 6.22
N GLY A 143 5.17 4.37 7.44
CA GLY A 143 4.04 5.13 7.94
C GLY A 143 4.09 5.25 9.45
N ARG A 144 3.69 6.41 9.97
CA ARG A 144 3.60 6.74 11.41
C ARG A 144 2.17 7.02 11.85
N SER A 145 1.25 7.07 10.90
CA SER A 145 -0.15 7.36 11.16
C SER A 145 -0.80 6.26 12.00
N LYS A 146 -1.82 6.62 12.77
CA LYS A 146 -2.57 5.68 13.62
C LYS A 146 -3.10 4.47 12.84
N PRO A 147 -3.66 4.61 11.62
CA PRO A 147 -4.06 3.45 10.82
C PRO A 147 -2.90 2.51 10.50
N MET A 148 -1.70 3.02 10.20
CA MET A 148 -0.54 2.17 9.92
C MET A 148 -0.01 1.46 11.17
N GLN A 149 -0.09 2.07 12.34
CA GLN A 149 0.25 1.42 13.61
C GLN A 149 -0.64 0.20 13.87
N GLU A 150 -1.95 0.30 13.60
CA GLU A 150 -2.87 -0.84 13.72
C GLU A 150 -2.52 -1.98 12.74
N ILE A 151 -2.06 -1.64 11.51
CA ILE A 151 -1.55 -2.62 10.57
C ILE A 151 -0.32 -3.36 11.14
N TYR A 152 0.63 -2.63 11.74
CA TYR A 152 1.83 -3.24 12.31
C TYR A 152 1.50 -4.18 13.47
N LYS A 153 0.58 -3.79 14.34
CA LYS A 153 0.06 -4.66 15.40
C LYS A 153 -0.62 -5.91 14.85
N ALA A 154 -1.44 -5.75 13.80
CA ALA A 154 -2.11 -6.87 13.15
C ALA A 154 -1.09 -7.84 12.52
N ILE A 155 -0.04 -7.33 11.84
CA ILE A 155 1.05 -8.14 11.29
C ILE A 155 1.75 -8.91 12.42
N GLY A 156 2.14 -8.24 13.50
CA GLY A 156 2.81 -8.86 14.63
C GLY A 156 2.00 -10.01 15.25
N ARG A 157 0.69 -9.80 15.47
CA ARG A 157 -0.22 -10.83 16.02
C ARG A 157 -0.41 -12.02 15.10
N VAL A 158 -0.59 -11.78 13.80
CA VAL A 158 -0.89 -12.86 12.84
C VAL A 158 0.37 -13.59 12.38
N ALA A 159 1.52 -12.96 12.41
CA ALA A 159 2.78 -13.56 11.97
C ALA A 159 3.15 -14.80 12.80
N SER A 160 2.86 -14.80 14.10
CA SER A 160 3.13 -15.94 15.01
C SER A 160 2.22 -17.15 14.79
N THR A 161 1.17 -17.03 13.95
CA THR A 161 0.20 -18.09 13.68
C THR A 161 0.30 -18.63 12.26
N ASP A 162 -0.25 -19.80 11.99
CA ASP A 162 -0.42 -20.35 10.63
C ASP A 162 -1.78 -20.00 10.00
N ALA A 163 -2.51 -19.06 10.60
CA ALA A 163 -3.81 -18.63 10.09
C ALA A 163 -3.70 -18.03 8.67
N THR A 164 -4.71 -18.29 7.85
CA THR A 164 -4.87 -17.62 6.56
C THR A 164 -5.11 -16.13 6.75
N VAL A 165 -4.43 -15.30 5.97
CA VAL A 165 -4.52 -13.83 6.03
C VAL A 165 -5.08 -13.31 4.72
N LEU A 166 -6.13 -12.52 4.82
CA LEU A 166 -6.71 -11.78 3.70
C LEU A 166 -6.35 -10.29 3.83
N ILE A 167 -5.57 -9.77 2.89
CA ILE A 167 -5.16 -8.37 2.86
C ILE A 167 -6.05 -7.62 1.86
N ARG A 168 -6.79 -6.63 2.33
CA ARG A 168 -7.69 -5.82 1.51
C ARG A 168 -7.19 -4.38 1.44
N GLY A 169 -7.37 -3.74 0.30
CA GLY A 169 -7.01 -2.33 0.11
C GLY A 169 -6.88 -1.96 -1.36
N GLU A 170 -6.95 -0.68 -1.65
CA GLU A 170 -6.86 -0.17 -3.01
C GLU A 170 -5.55 -0.59 -3.71
N SER A 171 -5.54 -0.48 -5.04
CA SER A 171 -4.31 -0.73 -5.81
C SER A 171 -3.23 0.29 -5.42
N GLY A 172 -1.98 -0.18 -5.29
CA GLY A 172 -0.84 0.68 -4.94
C GLY A 172 -0.71 1.06 -3.47
N THR A 173 -1.52 0.50 -2.55
CA THR A 173 -1.42 0.77 -1.09
C THR A 173 -0.24 0.07 -0.41
N GLY A 174 0.32 -1.00 -1.03
CA GLY A 174 1.43 -1.79 -0.47
C GLY A 174 1.04 -3.16 0.08
N LYS A 175 -0.03 -3.80 -0.42
CA LYS A 175 -0.50 -5.13 0.02
C LYS A 175 0.59 -6.20 0.01
N GLU A 176 1.44 -6.21 -1.04
CA GLU A 176 2.56 -7.15 -1.13
C GLU A 176 3.60 -6.95 -0.03
N LEU A 177 3.91 -5.69 0.35
CA LEU A 177 4.84 -5.40 1.44
C LEU A 177 4.31 -5.94 2.78
N VAL A 178 2.99 -5.81 3.01
CA VAL A 178 2.35 -6.39 4.21
C VAL A 178 2.42 -7.92 4.19
N ALA A 179 2.19 -8.57 3.04
CA ALA A 179 2.32 -10.02 2.91
C ALA A 179 3.76 -10.48 3.18
N ARG A 180 4.75 -9.77 2.65
CA ARG A 180 6.18 -10.03 2.93
C ARG A 180 6.51 -9.86 4.42
N ALA A 181 6.00 -8.81 5.07
CA ALA A 181 6.20 -8.59 6.49
C ALA A 181 5.55 -9.72 7.34
N VAL A 182 4.33 -10.16 7.01
CA VAL A 182 3.69 -11.31 7.66
C VAL A 182 4.55 -12.57 7.52
N TYR A 183 5.13 -12.81 6.33
CA TYR A 183 6.03 -13.94 6.10
C TYR A 183 7.35 -13.80 6.88
N GLN A 184 8.04 -12.66 6.78
CA GLN A 184 9.35 -12.43 7.40
C GLN A 184 9.32 -12.58 8.92
N HIS A 185 8.19 -12.21 9.55
CA HIS A 185 8.00 -12.33 10.98
C HIS A 185 7.28 -13.62 11.42
N SER A 186 7.07 -14.58 10.48
CA SER A 186 6.42 -15.86 10.77
C SER A 186 7.40 -16.94 11.21
N GLN A 187 6.87 -18.04 11.72
CA GLN A 187 7.67 -19.26 11.97
C GLN A 187 8.21 -19.89 10.68
N ARG A 188 7.73 -19.46 9.51
CA ARG A 188 8.15 -19.93 8.18
C ARG A 188 9.10 -18.97 7.46
N ALA A 189 9.68 -17.98 8.14
CA ALA A 189 10.53 -16.92 7.55
C ALA A 189 11.75 -17.45 6.76
N ASN A 190 12.27 -18.64 7.15
CA ASN A 190 13.40 -19.31 6.47
C ASN A 190 12.95 -20.41 5.48
N LYS A 191 11.69 -20.45 5.13
CA LYS A 191 11.07 -21.41 4.19
C LYS A 191 10.73 -20.71 2.88
N PRO A 192 10.36 -21.42 1.80
CA PRO A 192 9.99 -20.78 0.54
C PRO A 192 8.86 -19.75 0.68
N PHE A 193 9.03 -18.60 0.05
CA PHE A 193 7.96 -17.59 -0.13
C PHE A 193 7.73 -17.39 -1.61
N LEU A 194 6.58 -17.84 -2.10
CA LEU A 194 6.23 -17.73 -3.52
C LEU A 194 5.09 -16.75 -3.73
N VAL A 195 5.30 -15.80 -4.61
CA VAL A 195 4.32 -14.77 -5.02
C VAL A 195 3.66 -15.21 -6.32
N ILE A 196 2.34 -15.16 -6.36
CA ILE A 196 1.53 -15.45 -7.54
C ILE A 196 0.53 -14.32 -7.72
N ASN A 197 0.68 -13.58 -8.81
CA ASN A 197 -0.29 -12.57 -9.20
C ASN A 197 -1.32 -13.21 -10.13
N CYS A 198 -2.57 -13.31 -9.68
CA CYS A 198 -3.64 -14.02 -10.39
C CYS A 198 -4.09 -13.31 -11.66
N VAL A 199 -3.82 -12.01 -11.81
CA VAL A 199 -4.16 -11.22 -13.00
C VAL A 199 -3.04 -11.25 -14.04
N ALA A 200 -1.78 -11.32 -13.58
CA ALA A 200 -0.63 -11.27 -14.50
C ALA A 200 -0.44 -12.54 -15.32
N ILE A 201 -1.04 -13.66 -14.91
CA ILE A 201 -0.93 -14.97 -15.58
C ILE A 201 -2.24 -15.22 -16.35
N PRO A 202 -2.19 -15.52 -17.66
CA PRO A 202 -3.38 -15.92 -18.42
C PRO A 202 -4.12 -17.08 -17.75
N GLU A 203 -5.46 -17.04 -17.73
CA GLU A 203 -6.30 -18.05 -17.06
C GLU A 203 -5.93 -19.48 -17.45
N THR A 204 -5.66 -19.73 -18.72
CA THR A 204 -5.27 -21.03 -19.27
C THR A 204 -3.94 -21.54 -18.71
N LEU A 205 -3.08 -20.66 -18.23
CA LEU A 205 -1.77 -21.02 -17.68
C LEU A 205 -1.76 -20.99 -16.15
N LEU A 206 -2.64 -20.21 -15.52
CA LEU A 206 -2.66 -20.02 -14.07
C LEU A 206 -2.83 -21.35 -13.32
N GLU A 207 -3.69 -22.22 -13.82
CA GLU A 207 -3.92 -23.54 -13.21
C GLU A 207 -2.66 -24.41 -13.30
N SER A 208 -1.99 -24.45 -14.44
CA SER A 208 -0.77 -25.23 -14.64
C SER A 208 0.43 -24.67 -13.85
N GLU A 209 0.51 -23.35 -13.67
CA GLU A 209 1.53 -22.72 -12.82
C GLU A 209 1.31 -23.02 -11.33
N LEU A 210 0.06 -22.97 -10.87
CA LEU A 210 -0.29 -23.23 -9.46
C LEU A 210 -0.08 -24.70 -9.09
N PHE A 211 -0.72 -25.61 -9.82
CA PHE A 211 -0.83 -27.03 -9.45
C PHE A 211 0.16 -27.94 -10.17
N GLY A 212 0.77 -27.46 -11.25
CA GLY A 212 1.62 -28.29 -12.11
C GLY A 212 0.81 -29.24 -12.99
N TYR A 213 1.50 -30.07 -13.79
CA TYR A 213 0.87 -31.00 -14.69
C TYR A 213 1.71 -32.27 -14.91
N GLU A 214 1.03 -33.36 -15.22
CA GLU A 214 1.64 -34.60 -15.67
C GLU A 214 1.87 -34.59 -17.19
N LYS A 215 2.79 -35.46 -17.66
CA LYS A 215 3.04 -35.61 -19.10
C LYS A 215 1.74 -36.03 -19.81
N GLY A 216 1.40 -35.31 -20.88
CA GLY A 216 0.21 -35.58 -21.68
C GLY A 216 -1.08 -34.92 -21.14
N ALA A 217 -1.02 -34.07 -20.11
CA ALA A 217 -2.19 -33.40 -19.56
C ALA A 217 -2.92 -32.49 -20.55
N PHE A 218 -2.17 -31.93 -21.50
CA PHE A 218 -2.70 -31.09 -22.59
C PHE A 218 -1.75 -31.13 -23.80
N THR A 219 -2.17 -30.59 -24.96
CA THR A 219 -1.33 -30.49 -26.15
C THR A 219 -0.12 -29.59 -25.87
N GLY A 220 1.10 -30.17 -25.86
CA GLY A 220 2.35 -29.50 -25.50
C GLY A 220 2.94 -29.91 -24.15
N ALA A 221 2.23 -30.69 -23.33
CA ALA A 221 2.73 -31.22 -22.07
C ALA A 221 3.72 -32.38 -22.28
N ALA A 222 4.88 -32.08 -22.86
CA ALA A 222 5.90 -33.10 -23.20
C ALA A 222 6.54 -33.74 -21.96
N HIS A 223 6.65 -33.00 -20.86
CA HIS A 223 7.26 -33.43 -19.60
C HIS A 223 6.35 -33.05 -18.42
N ARG A 224 6.52 -33.75 -17.30
CA ARG A 224 5.91 -33.39 -16.02
C ARG A 224 6.49 -32.07 -15.51
N ARG A 225 5.65 -31.20 -14.94
CA ARG A 225 6.06 -29.95 -14.28
C ARG A 225 5.46 -29.84 -12.89
N VAL A 226 6.32 -29.50 -11.93
CA VAL A 226 5.92 -29.26 -10.53
C VAL A 226 5.31 -27.85 -10.42
N GLY A 227 4.13 -27.75 -9.77
CA GLY A 227 3.45 -26.48 -9.56
C GLY A 227 4.04 -25.65 -8.43
N LYS A 228 3.70 -24.36 -8.41
CA LYS A 228 4.15 -23.41 -7.37
C LYS A 228 3.74 -23.82 -5.97
N ILE A 229 2.53 -24.38 -5.81
CA ILE A 229 2.02 -24.84 -4.51
C ILE A 229 2.88 -25.97 -3.94
N GLU A 230 3.24 -26.92 -4.78
CA GLU A 230 4.15 -28.01 -4.38
C GLU A 230 5.57 -27.50 -4.06
N GLN A 231 6.08 -26.52 -4.83
CA GLN A 231 7.38 -25.87 -4.59
C GLN A 231 7.41 -25.09 -3.28
N ALA A 232 6.27 -24.59 -2.81
CA ALA A 232 6.13 -23.84 -1.56
C ALA A 232 5.93 -24.75 -0.33
N HIS A 233 6.03 -26.07 -0.47
CA HIS A 233 5.82 -27.00 0.65
C HIS A 233 6.66 -26.63 1.87
N GLY A 234 6.05 -26.57 3.04
CA GLY A 234 6.64 -26.09 4.29
C GLY A 234 6.75 -24.57 4.42
N GLY A 235 6.43 -23.82 3.36
CA GLY A 235 6.58 -22.37 3.28
C GLY A 235 5.26 -21.59 3.23
N THR A 236 5.29 -20.47 2.52
CA THR A 236 4.15 -19.54 2.38
C THR A 236 3.90 -19.22 0.91
N ILE A 237 2.64 -19.18 0.50
CA ILE A 237 2.20 -18.68 -0.81
C ILE A 237 1.45 -17.37 -0.60
N PHE A 238 1.84 -16.36 -1.35
CA PHE A 238 1.12 -15.10 -1.47
C PHE A 238 0.35 -15.08 -2.80
N LEU A 239 -0.98 -15.06 -2.70
CA LEU A 239 -1.92 -14.96 -3.82
C LEU A 239 -2.37 -13.51 -3.96
N ASP A 240 -1.76 -12.76 -4.89
CA ASP A 240 -2.15 -11.39 -5.15
C ASP A 240 -3.33 -11.34 -6.13
N GLU A 241 -4.23 -10.39 -5.89
CA GLU A 241 -5.49 -10.15 -6.62
C GLU A 241 -6.36 -11.43 -6.71
N ILE A 242 -6.57 -12.10 -5.56
CA ILE A 242 -7.36 -13.33 -5.46
C ILE A 242 -8.81 -13.15 -5.96
N GLY A 243 -9.35 -11.92 -5.90
CA GLY A 243 -10.71 -11.60 -6.36
C GLY A 243 -10.91 -11.73 -7.87
N ASP A 244 -9.81 -11.85 -8.65
CA ASP A 244 -9.84 -12.06 -10.09
C ASP A 244 -9.61 -13.52 -10.49
N MET A 245 -9.47 -14.43 -9.53
CA MET A 245 -9.22 -15.84 -9.79
C MET A 245 -10.45 -16.51 -10.41
N PRO A 246 -10.29 -17.32 -11.50
CA PRO A 246 -11.39 -18.08 -12.08
C PRO A 246 -12.05 -19.07 -11.11
N LEU A 247 -13.36 -19.28 -11.21
CA LEU A 247 -14.14 -20.15 -10.32
C LEU A 247 -13.61 -21.61 -10.28
N SER A 248 -13.10 -22.11 -11.40
CA SER A 248 -12.47 -23.43 -11.49
C SER A 248 -11.27 -23.58 -10.57
N ILE A 249 -10.44 -22.52 -10.52
CA ILE A 249 -9.23 -22.49 -9.69
C ILE A 249 -9.59 -22.20 -8.24
N GLN A 250 -10.61 -21.36 -7.97
CA GLN A 250 -11.12 -21.12 -6.62
C GLN A 250 -11.52 -22.43 -5.93
N ALA A 251 -12.18 -23.36 -6.65
CA ALA A 251 -12.54 -24.68 -6.13
C ALA A 251 -11.33 -25.52 -5.72
N LYS A 252 -10.25 -25.46 -6.48
CA LYS A 252 -8.99 -26.16 -6.17
C LYS A 252 -8.24 -25.53 -5.00
N ILE A 253 -8.21 -24.21 -4.90
CA ILE A 253 -7.65 -23.51 -3.73
C ILE A 253 -8.45 -23.82 -2.45
N LEU A 254 -9.78 -23.89 -2.55
CA LEU A 254 -10.62 -24.32 -1.41
C LEU A 254 -10.23 -25.73 -0.93
N ARG A 255 -10.06 -26.67 -1.88
CA ARG A 255 -9.63 -28.05 -1.57
C ARG A 255 -8.25 -28.05 -0.89
N LEU A 256 -7.29 -27.26 -1.39
CA LEU A 256 -5.98 -27.08 -0.75
C LEU A 256 -6.11 -26.60 0.71
N LEU A 257 -6.97 -25.60 0.98
CA LEU A 257 -7.19 -25.05 2.32
C LEU A 257 -7.87 -26.04 3.29
N GLN A 258 -8.69 -26.97 2.76
CA GLN A 258 -9.42 -27.95 3.54
C GLN A 258 -8.64 -29.23 3.76
N GLU A 259 -8.08 -29.80 2.69
CA GLU A 259 -7.48 -31.14 2.66
C GLU A 259 -5.95 -31.09 2.80
N LYS A 260 -5.32 -29.91 2.70
CA LYS A 260 -3.85 -29.75 2.66
C LYS A 260 -3.21 -30.66 1.60
N SER A 261 -3.85 -30.78 0.45
CA SER A 261 -3.40 -31.61 -0.65
C SER A 261 -3.77 -30.98 -2.01
N ILE A 262 -3.05 -31.37 -3.04
CA ILE A 262 -3.30 -30.97 -4.42
C ILE A 262 -3.28 -32.15 -5.37
N GLU A 263 -3.84 -31.97 -6.57
CA GLU A 263 -3.70 -32.85 -7.71
C GLU A 263 -3.13 -32.07 -8.89
N ARG A 264 -2.16 -32.66 -9.60
CA ARG A 264 -1.65 -32.06 -10.85
C ARG A 264 -2.65 -32.23 -11.98
N LEU A 265 -2.61 -31.31 -12.95
CA LEU A 265 -3.43 -31.44 -14.16
C LEU A 265 -3.10 -32.75 -14.87
N GLY A 266 -4.13 -33.49 -15.28
CA GLY A 266 -3.98 -34.81 -15.90
C GLY A 266 -3.52 -35.93 -14.99
N GLY A 267 -3.21 -35.62 -13.72
CA GLY A 267 -2.84 -36.61 -12.69
C GLY A 267 -4.05 -37.08 -11.87
N ARG A 268 -3.90 -38.24 -11.19
CA ARG A 268 -4.87 -38.78 -10.23
C ARG A 268 -4.28 -38.91 -8.82
N ALA A 269 -2.99 -38.60 -8.67
CA ALA A 269 -2.30 -38.73 -7.42
C ALA A 269 -2.57 -37.50 -6.55
N THR A 270 -3.08 -37.73 -5.34
CA THR A 270 -3.20 -36.71 -4.31
C THR A 270 -1.82 -36.48 -3.66
N ILE A 271 -1.35 -35.24 -3.69
CA ILE A 271 -0.05 -34.84 -3.17
C ILE A 271 -0.28 -34.01 -1.92
N PRO A 272 0.13 -34.47 -0.73
CA PRO A 272 0.01 -33.70 0.49
C PRO A 272 0.98 -32.49 0.44
N VAL A 273 0.46 -31.31 0.78
CA VAL A 273 1.23 -30.06 0.83
C VAL A 273 0.87 -29.30 2.09
N ASP A 274 1.89 -28.85 2.82
CA ASP A 274 1.73 -27.96 3.95
C ASP A 274 2.20 -26.56 3.53
N VAL A 275 1.26 -25.66 3.27
CA VAL A 275 1.55 -24.28 2.88
C VAL A 275 0.67 -23.31 3.68
N ARG A 276 1.26 -22.22 4.12
CA ARG A 276 0.52 -21.09 4.65
C ARG A 276 0.05 -20.21 3.49
N ILE A 277 -1.22 -19.79 3.51
CA ILE A 277 -1.77 -18.92 2.47
C ILE A 277 -1.94 -17.50 3.02
N VAL A 278 -1.40 -16.53 2.29
CA VAL A 278 -1.67 -15.10 2.43
C VAL A 278 -2.30 -14.66 1.11
N ALA A 279 -3.48 -14.07 1.15
CA ALA A 279 -4.19 -13.62 -0.05
C ALA A 279 -4.36 -12.09 -0.02
N ALA A 280 -4.33 -11.44 -1.18
CA ALA A 280 -4.61 -10.01 -1.29
C ALA A 280 -5.60 -9.71 -2.41
N THR A 281 -6.37 -8.64 -2.25
CA THR A 281 -7.27 -8.14 -3.29
C THR A 281 -7.58 -6.66 -3.12
N ASN A 282 -7.80 -5.98 -4.24
CA ASN A 282 -8.38 -4.65 -4.29
C ASN A 282 -9.89 -4.66 -4.57
N ARG A 283 -10.45 -5.83 -4.89
CA ARG A 283 -11.86 -6.00 -5.21
C ARG A 283 -12.73 -6.12 -3.97
N ASP A 284 -13.96 -5.67 -4.10
CA ASP A 284 -15.03 -5.97 -3.15
C ASP A 284 -15.49 -7.42 -3.37
N LEU A 285 -15.05 -8.30 -2.47
CA LEU A 285 -15.38 -9.73 -2.52
C LEU A 285 -16.85 -9.99 -2.21
N GLU A 286 -17.47 -9.18 -1.38
CA GLU A 286 -18.87 -9.26 -1.03
C GLU A 286 -19.74 -9.03 -2.29
N SER A 287 -19.47 -7.98 -3.04
CA SER A 287 -20.10 -7.74 -4.34
C SER A 287 -19.80 -8.84 -5.37
N ALA A 288 -18.61 -9.44 -5.31
CA ALA A 288 -18.26 -10.55 -6.20
C ALA A 288 -19.01 -11.84 -5.85
N LEU A 289 -19.34 -12.08 -4.58
CA LEU A 289 -20.20 -13.17 -4.10
C LEU A 289 -21.62 -13.00 -4.65
N ASP A 290 -22.23 -11.83 -4.48
CA ASP A 290 -23.58 -11.53 -4.95
C ASP A 290 -23.73 -11.72 -6.47
N GLN A 291 -22.64 -11.48 -7.21
CA GLN A 291 -22.58 -11.67 -8.67
C GLN A 291 -22.19 -13.08 -9.09
N GLY A 292 -21.99 -14.02 -8.17
CA GLY A 292 -21.56 -15.38 -8.46
C GLY A 292 -20.15 -15.50 -9.08
N ARG A 293 -19.32 -14.46 -8.96
CA ARG A 293 -17.93 -14.44 -9.47
C ARG A 293 -16.91 -14.93 -8.47
N PHE A 294 -17.28 -15.03 -7.21
CA PHE A 294 -16.46 -15.59 -6.14
C PHE A 294 -17.26 -16.60 -5.34
N ARG A 295 -16.62 -17.68 -4.90
CA ARG A 295 -17.31 -18.74 -4.13
C ARG A 295 -17.41 -18.36 -2.67
N GLU A 296 -18.59 -18.57 -2.09
CA GLU A 296 -18.87 -18.26 -0.69
C GLU A 296 -18.05 -19.14 0.27
N ASP A 297 -17.89 -20.43 -0.04
CA ASP A 297 -17.11 -21.37 0.76
C ASP A 297 -15.62 -20.99 0.83
N LEU A 298 -15.04 -20.56 -0.28
CA LEU A 298 -13.66 -20.05 -0.32
C LEU A 298 -13.51 -18.72 0.45
N TYR A 299 -14.49 -17.81 0.30
CA TYR A 299 -14.46 -16.54 1.00
C TYR A 299 -14.36 -16.71 2.51
N TYR A 300 -15.23 -17.53 3.12
CA TYR A 300 -15.17 -17.77 4.56
C TYR A 300 -13.89 -18.49 5.00
N ARG A 301 -13.29 -19.30 4.14
CA ARG A 301 -12.03 -19.97 4.44
C ARG A 301 -10.81 -19.05 4.34
N LEU A 302 -10.88 -18.02 3.51
CA LEU A 302 -9.85 -16.97 3.40
C LEU A 302 -9.98 -15.90 4.49
N LYS A 303 -11.21 -15.55 4.88
CA LYS A 303 -11.53 -14.49 5.85
C LYS A 303 -11.34 -14.92 7.31
N VAL A 304 -10.24 -15.63 7.63
CA VAL A 304 -9.90 -15.97 9.01
C VAL A 304 -9.35 -14.76 9.74
N VAL A 305 -8.34 -14.10 9.15
CA VAL A 305 -7.83 -12.82 9.63
C VAL A 305 -7.80 -11.86 8.45
N THR A 306 -8.44 -10.69 8.60
CA THR A 306 -8.46 -9.67 7.55
C THR A 306 -7.66 -8.45 8.00
N ILE A 307 -6.76 -7.99 7.13
CA ILE A 307 -5.98 -6.76 7.30
C ILE A 307 -6.42 -5.76 6.24
N PHE A 308 -7.00 -4.63 6.66
CA PHE A 308 -7.43 -3.56 5.75
C PHE A 308 -6.36 -2.48 5.66
N LEU A 309 -5.71 -2.36 4.49
CA LEU A 309 -4.75 -1.28 4.25
C LEU A 309 -5.49 0.01 3.89
N PRO A 310 -5.22 1.09 4.62
CA PRO A 310 -5.80 2.39 4.32
C PRO A 310 -5.26 2.93 2.99
N SER A 311 -6.10 3.65 2.26
CA SER A 311 -5.67 4.44 1.12
C SER A 311 -4.71 5.56 1.57
N LEU A 312 -3.90 6.08 0.65
CA LEU A 312 -2.92 7.11 1.00
C LEU A 312 -3.59 8.41 1.50
N ARG A 313 -4.78 8.74 0.99
CA ARG A 313 -5.58 9.89 1.46
C ARG A 313 -6.07 9.75 2.90
N GLU A 314 -6.29 8.53 3.39
CA GLU A 314 -6.68 8.25 4.80
C GLU A 314 -5.48 8.32 5.76
N ARG A 315 -4.26 8.34 5.21
CA ARG A 315 -2.99 8.49 5.94
C ARG A 315 -2.12 9.62 5.40
N ALA A 316 -2.72 10.73 5.03
CA ALA A 316 -2.01 11.88 4.43
C ALA A 316 -0.82 12.38 5.27
N LYS A 317 -0.86 12.19 6.61
CA LYS A 317 0.26 12.48 7.52
C LYS A 317 1.53 11.67 7.21
N ASP A 318 1.44 10.54 6.51
CA ASP A 318 2.58 9.72 6.14
C ASP A 318 3.24 10.18 4.84
N ILE A 319 2.58 11.03 4.03
CA ILE A 319 3.06 11.45 2.71
C ILE A 319 4.43 12.14 2.78
N PRO A 320 4.69 13.08 3.70
CA PRO A 320 6.02 13.71 3.78
C PRO A 320 7.15 12.72 4.05
N VAL A 321 6.92 11.74 4.93
CA VAL A 321 7.91 10.71 5.28
C VAL A 321 8.13 9.75 4.11
N LEU A 322 7.05 9.37 3.40
CA LEU A 322 7.13 8.57 2.19
C LEU A 322 7.88 9.30 1.07
N ALA A 323 7.67 10.62 0.92
CA ALA A 323 8.37 11.42 -0.06
C ALA A 323 9.88 11.45 0.21
N ASP A 324 10.31 11.71 1.44
CA ASP A 324 11.72 11.70 1.83
C ASP A 324 12.37 10.32 1.61
N TYR A 325 11.64 9.25 1.92
CA TYR A 325 12.09 7.88 1.67
C TYR A 325 12.30 7.61 0.18
N PHE A 326 11.30 7.91 -0.66
CA PHE A 326 11.40 7.66 -2.10
C PHE A 326 12.53 8.45 -2.74
N LEU A 327 12.68 9.71 -2.37
CA LEU A 327 13.78 10.53 -2.88
C LEU A 327 15.14 9.96 -2.48
N SER A 328 15.31 9.57 -1.22
CA SER A 328 16.55 8.95 -0.74
C SER A 328 16.83 7.62 -1.45
N ARG A 329 15.79 6.83 -1.69
CA ARG A 329 15.89 5.55 -2.41
C ARG A 329 16.27 5.76 -3.87
N PHE A 330 15.53 6.58 -4.60
CA PHE A 330 15.76 6.80 -6.03
C PHE A 330 17.09 7.50 -6.30
N SER A 331 17.51 8.43 -5.42
CA SER A 331 18.83 9.08 -5.51
C SER A 331 19.95 8.06 -5.35
N ARG A 332 19.84 7.12 -4.41
CA ARG A 332 20.80 6.03 -4.21
C ARG A 332 20.82 5.06 -5.40
N GLU A 333 19.66 4.66 -5.92
CA GLU A 333 19.54 3.80 -7.10
C GLU A 333 20.11 4.48 -8.36
N GLY A 334 19.88 5.80 -8.50
CA GLY A 334 20.41 6.62 -9.59
C GLY A 334 21.87 7.05 -9.41
N LYS A 335 22.48 6.77 -8.23
CA LYS A 335 23.84 7.24 -7.86
C LYS A 335 24.00 8.75 -7.99
N ILE A 336 22.97 9.50 -7.60
CA ILE A 336 22.94 10.96 -7.58
C ILE A 336 22.78 11.44 -6.13
N GLU A 337 23.23 12.66 -5.87
CA GLU A 337 22.98 13.29 -4.59
C GLU A 337 21.48 13.54 -4.41
N ASN A 338 20.95 13.32 -3.19
CA ASN A 338 19.55 13.58 -2.90
C ASN A 338 19.32 15.10 -2.89
N PRO A 339 18.55 15.66 -3.84
CA PRO A 339 18.35 17.10 -3.92
C PRO A 339 17.47 17.65 -2.79
N GLY A 340 16.80 16.78 -2.04
CA GLY A 340 15.76 17.18 -1.10
C GLY A 340 14.46 17.64 -1.77
N ILE A 341 13.52 18.13 -0.98
CA ILE A 341 12.20 18.60 -1.44
C ILE A 341 11.76 19.79 -0.60
N THR A 342 11.22 20.83 -1.23
CA THR A 342 10.77 22.04 -0.55
C THR A 342 9.50 21.77 0.26
N LYS A 343 9.21 22.65 1.24
CA LYS A 343 8.01 22.54 2.07
C LYS A 343 6.74 22.69 1.23
N GLU A 344 6.73 23.63 0.33
CA GLU A 344 5.61 23.92 -0.59
C GLU A 344 5.30 22.70 -1.49
N ALA A 345 6.34 22.01 -1.96
CA ALA A 345 6.19 20.76 -2.70
C ALA A 345 5.57 19.64 -1.83
N LYS A 346 6.01 19.51 -0.56
CA LYS A 346 5.39 18.55 0.39
C LYS A 346 3.92 18.88 0.66
N ASP A 347 3.56 20.13 0.74
CA ASP A 347 2.18 20.57 0.96
C ASP A 347 1.28 20.16 -0.21
N ILE A 348 1.75 20.34 -1.47
CA ILE A 348 1.01 19.84 -2.65
C ILE A 348 0.85 18.32 -2.62
N LEU A 349 1.93 17.59 -2.33
CA LEU A 349 1.85 16.14 -2.22
C LEU A 349 0.82 15.70 -1.18
N THR A 350 0.77 16.39 -0.04
CA THR A 350 -0.15 16.06 1.07
C THR A 350 -1.61 16.31 0.72
N THR A 351 -1.90 17.30 -0.12
CA THR A 351 -3.27 17.67 -0.54
C THR A 351 -3.75 16.94 -1.79
N SER A 352 -2.88 16.25 -2.50
CA SER A 352 -3.21 15.51 -3.72
C SER A 352 -4.04 14.25 -3.43
N PRO A 353 -4.96 13.85 -4.33
CA PRO A 353 -5.94 12.78 -4.07
C PRO A 353 -5.38 11.36 -4.13
N TRP A 354 -4.24 11.14 -4.79
CA TRP A 354 -3.52 9.87 -4.91
C TRP A 354 -4.40 8.64 -5.20
N GLN A 355 -5.08 8.62 -6.34
CA GLN A 355 -5.92 7.48 -6.76
C GLN A 355 -5.12 6.18 -6.92
N GLY A 356 -3.86 6.26 -7.34
CA GLY A 356 -2.92 5.14 -7.41
C GLY A 356 -2.08 4.95 -6.14
N ASN A 357 -2.45 5.63 -5.05
CA ASN A 357 -1.85 5.50 -3.72
C ASN A 357 -0.31 5.67 -3.71
N VAL A 358 0.40 4.86 -2.95
CA VAL A 358 1.87 4.93 -2.78
C VAL A 358 2.61 4.68 -4.10
N ARG A 359 2.04 3.85 -4.98
CA ARG A 359 2.64 3.60 -6.32
C ARG A 359 2.63 4.87 -7.17
N GLU A 360 1.55 5.63 -7.15
CA GLU A 360 1.44 6.90 -7.87
C GLU A 360 2.36 7.96 -7.26
N LEU A 361 2.42 8.07 -5.94
CA LEU A 361 3.35 8.96 -5.24
C LEU A 361 4.81 8.67 -5.62
N GLY A 362 5.22 7.39 -5.58
CA GLY A 362 6.57 6.98 -5.97
C GLY A 362 6.88 7.33 -7.42
N ASN A 363 5.98 7.03 -8.36
CA ASN A 363 6.15 7.36 -9.77
C ASN A 363 6.25 8.88 -10.01
N THR A 364 5.47 9.67 -9.27
CA THR A 364 5.49 11.14 -9.37
C THR A 364 6.83 11.70 -8.90
N LEU A 365 7.32 11.22 -7.76
CA LEU A 365 8.62 11.63 -7.22
C LEU A 365 9.79 11.17 -8.10
N GLN A 366 9.71 9.97 -8.67
CA GLN A 366 10.71 9.48 -9.60
C GLN A 366 10.77 10.35 -10.87
N LYS A 367 9.62 10.72 -11.43
CA LYS A 367 9.55 11.66 -12.56
C LYS A 367 10.13 13.02 -12.18
N ALA A 368 9.71 13.59 -11.06
CA ALA A 368 10.25 14.88 -10.60
C ALA A 368 11.78 14.83 -10.47
N LEU A 369 12.32 13.74 -9.93
CA LEU A 369 13.78 13.56 -9.77
C LEU A 369 14.51 13.42 -11.12
N ILE A 370 13.95 12.71 -12.09
CA ILE A 370 14.55 12.52 -13.44
C ILE A 370 14.68 13.86 -14.18
N PHE A 371 13.69 14.75 -14.04
CA PHE A 371 13.72 16.06 -14.71
C PHE A 371 14.36 17.16 -13.86
N ASN A 372 14.68 16.87 -12.59
CA ASN A 372 15.36 17.77 -11.69
C ASN A 372 16.83 18.00 -12.11
N ARG A 373 17.32 19.24 -11.96
CA ARG A 373 18.68 19.65 -12.32
C ARG A 373 19.62 19.80 -11.11
N GLY A 374 19.33 19.08 -10.02
CA GLY A 374 20.16 19.09 -8.81
C GLY A 374 19.75 20.13 -7.75
N ALA A 375 18.73 20.95 -8.01
CA ALA A 375 18.13 21.81 -6.99
C ALA A 375 17.10 21.03 -6.15
N PRO A 376 16.70 21.50 -4.95
CA PRO A 376 15.59 20.89 -4.21
C PRO A 376 14.32 20.85 -5.06
N ILE A 377 13.62 19.71 -5.04
CA ILE A 377 12.37 19.51 -5.82
C ILE A 377 11.34 20.55 -5.39
N SER A 378 10.93 21.38 -6.33
CA SER A 378 10.02 22.51 -6.14
C SER A 378 8.55 22.11 -6.32
N GLN A 379 7.66 23.06 -6.01
CA GLN A 379 6.23 22.94 -6.27
C GLN A 379 5.94 22.76 -7.77
N GLU A 380 6.69 23.46 -8.63
CA GLU A 380 6.54 23.42 -10.08
C GLU A 380 6.92 22.03 -10.63
N ASP A 381 8.01 21.42 -10.12
CA ASP A 381 8.44 20.09 -10.51
C ASP A 381 7.37 19.04 -10.19
N ILE A 382 6.78 19.11 -9.00
CA ILE A 382 5.67 18.21 -8.60
C ILE A 382 4.43 18.46 -9.46
N SER A 383 4.05 19.72 -9.69
CA SER A 383 2.88 20.04 -10.52
C SER A 383 3.05 19.55 -11.96
N GLN A 384 4.26 19.68 -12.53
CA GLN A 384 4.59 19.15 -13.85
C GLN A 384 4.56 17.61 -13.87
N ALA A 385 5.10 16.95 -12.86
CA ALA A 385 5.09 15.49 -12.74
C ALA A 385 3.67 14.92 -12.62
N LEU A 386 2.78 15.62 -11.88
CA LEU A 386 1.36 15.29 -11.74
C LEU A 386 0.58 15.53 -13.05
N SER A 387 0.84 16.63 -13.75
CA SER A 387 0.20 16.95 -15.03
C SER A 387 0.57 15.93 -16.11
N GLY A 388 1.83 15.51 -16.18
CA GLY A 388 2.30 14.46 -17.08
C GLY A 388 1.72 13.06 -16.78
N ALA A 389 1.29 12.78 -15.54
CA ALA A 389 0.61 11.53 -15.18
C ALA A 389 -0.83 11.49 -15.74
N ASN A 390 -1.48 12.64 -15.86
CA ASN A 390 -2.82 12.77 -16.46
C ASN A 390 -2.79 12.74 -18.00
N ALA A 391 -1.69 13.12 -18.64
CA ALA A 391 -1.56 13.04 -20.09
C ALA A 391 -1.42 11.60 -20.64
N GLY A 392 -1.05 10.64 -19.80
CA GLY A 392 -0.90 9.22 -20.18
C GLY A 392 -2.14 8.34 -19.96
N ARG A 393 -3.16 8.86 -19.30
CA ARG A 393 -4.43 8.15 -19.09
C ARG A 393 -5.56 9.03 -19.59
N GLY A 394 -6.12 8.73 -20.74
CA GLY A 394 -7.38 9.13 -21.36
C GLY A 394 -8.38 10.07 -20.68
N THR A 395 -8.01 10.86 -19.67
CA THR A 395 -8.90 11.75 -18.94
C THR A 395 -9.25 13.00 -19.74
N ASP A 396 -8.35 13.51 -20.57
CA ASP A 396 -8.70 14.64 -21.45
C ASP A 396 -9.50 14.15 -22.67
N LEU A 397 -9.21 12.99 -23.20
CA LEU A 397 -10.07 12.34 -24.19
C LEU A 397 -11.42 11.95 -23.59
N ALA A 398 -11.46 11.39 -22.37
CA ALA A 398 -12.71 11.02 -21.71
C ALA A 398 -13.54 12.25 -21.29
N LYS A 399 -12.91 13.31 -20.80
CA LYS A 399 -13.60 14.60 -20.54
C LYS A 399 -14.05 15.26 -21.85
N GLY A 400 -13.22 15.25 -22.87
CA GLY A 400 -13.57 15.69 -24.22
C GLY A 400 -14.71 14.87 -24.79
N ASP A 401 -14.65 13.55 -24.70
CA ASP A 401 -15.69 12.63 -25.15
C ASP A 401 -17.01 12.84 -24.39
N GLN A 402 -16.94 13.07 -23.07
CA GLN A 402 -18.12 13.37 -22.26
C GLN A 402 -18.73 14.73 -22.60
N ALA A 403 -17.91 15.76 -22.82
CA ALA A 403 -18.38 17.07 -23.25
C ALA A 403 -19.01 16.99 -24.66
N ILE A 404 -18.40 16.24 -25.55
CA ILE A 404 -18.93 15.98 -26.90
C ILE A 404 -20.26 15.22 -26.83
N ARG A 405 -20.36 14.16 -26.01
CA ARG A 405 -21.60 13.41 -25.79
C ARG A 405 -22.70 14.26 -25.23
N GLN A 406 -22.42 15.10 -24.23
CA GLN A 406 -23.39 16.03 -23.68
C GLN A 406 -23.84 17.10 -24.67
N TRP A 407 -22.94 17.57 -25.55
CA TRP A 407 -23.26 18.51 -26.60
C TRP A 407 -24.12 17.84 -27.68
N VAL A 408 -23.77 16.66 -28.17
CA VAL A 408 -24.56 15.87 -29.11
C VAL A 408 -25.94 15.57 -28.55
N TYR A 409 -26.04 15.15 -27.28
CA TYR A 409 -27.30 14.87 -26.62
C TYR A 409 -28.20 16.10 -26.59
N ARG A 410 -27.64 17.29 -26.27
CA ARG A 410 -28.38 18.56 -26.34
C ARG A 410 -28.86 18.91 -27.74
N MET A 411 -28.05 18.67 -28.76
CA MET A 411 -28.46 18.87 -30.17
C MET A 411 -29.59 17.93 -30.58
N LEU A 412 -29.55 16.68 -30.14
CA LEU A 412 -30.60 15.69 -30.42
C LEU A 412 -31.89 15.96 -29.69
N THR A 413 -31.85 16.62 -28.52
CA THR A 413 -33.03 16.91 -27.70
C THR A 413 -33.60 18.29 -27.91
N SER A 414 -32.86 19.20 -28.56
CA SER A 414 -33.27 20.62 -28.65
C SER A 414 -33.98 21.02 -29.94
N GLN A 415 -34.05 20.15 -31.00
CA GLN A 415 -34.86 20.52 -32.17
C GLN A 415 -35.16 19.45 -33.24
N SER A 416 -36.19 19.77 -34.00
CA SER A 416 -36.83 19.15 -35.12
C SER A 416 -36.16 19.46 -36.47
N ASP A 417 -34.86 19.36 -36.61
CA ASP A 417 -34.14 19.48 -37.87
C ASP A 417 -33.87 18.12 -38.49
N GLU A 418 -34.27 17.95 -39.75
CA GLU A 418 -34.16 16.69 -40.50
C GLU A 418 -32.71 16.26 -40.83
N ASN A 419 -31.66 17.02 -40.38
CA ASN A 419 -30.26 16.72 -40.75
C ASN A 419 -29.26 17.01 -39.62
N ILE A 420 -29.55 16.51 -38.41
CA ILE A 420 -28.72 16.72 -37.21
C ILE A 420 -27.30 16.19 -37.38
N PHE A 421 -27.13 15.09 -38.11
CA PHE A 421 -25.80 14.51 -38.38
C PHE A 421 -24.91 15.49 -39.14
N ASP A 422 -25.41 16.09 -40.23
CA ASP A 422 -24.62 17.03 -41.04
C ASP A 422 -24.35 18.35 -40.25
N ALA A 423 -25.26 18.79 -39.41
CA ALA A 423 -25.05 19.94 -38.53
C ALA A 423 -23.91 19.66 -37.51
N CYS A 424 -23.93 18.52 -36.86
CA CYS A 424 -22.87 18.11 -35.94
C CYS A 424 -21.50 17.97 -36.64
N MET A 425 -21.47 17.29 -37.77
CA MET A 425 -20.24 17.11 -38.55
C MET A 425 -19.70 18.41 -39.12
N GLY A 426 -20.60 19.32 -39.52
CA GLY A 426 -20.24 20.68 -39.97
C GLY A 426 -19.57 21.49 -38.87
N HIS A 427 -20.14 21.48 -37.68
CA HIS A 427 -19.57 22.16 -36.52
C HIS A 427 -18.20 21.60 -36.12
N PHE A 428 -18.07 20.30 -36.03
CA PHE A 428 -16.76 19.64 -35.77
C PHE A 428 -15.72 20.00 -36.83
N THR A 429 -16.09 19.91 -38.10
CA THR A 429 -15.18 20.25 -39.21
C THR A 429 -14.73 21.70 -39.16
N SER A 430 -15.64 22.61 -38.80
CA SER A 430 -15.35 24.04 -38.62
C SER A 430 -14.33 24.29 -37.52
N ILE A 431 -14.51 23.66 -36.35
CA ILE A 431 -13.54 23.75 -35.22
C ILE A 431 -12.15 23.23 -35.64
N VAL A 432 -12.08 22.04 -36.21
CA VAL A 432 -10.78 21.41 -36.62
C VAL A 432 -10.05 22.30 -37.63
N ILE A 433 -10.74 22.85 -38.63
CA ILE A 433 -10.14 23.72 -39.62
C ILE A 433 -9.69 25.04 -39.00
N SER A 434 -10.51 25.65 -38.13
CA SER A 434 -10.19 26.92 -37.46
C SER A 434 -8.94 26.79 -36.58
N GLU A 435 -8.88 25.77 -35.76
CA GLU A 435 -7.70 25.53 -34.89
C GLU A 435 -6.44 25.20 -35.71
N THR A 436 -6.58 24.45 -36.81
CA THR A 436 -5.43 24.17 -37.70
C THR A 436 -4.93 25.43 -38.40
N LEU A 437 -5.83 26.33 -38.82
CA LEU A 437 -5.45 27.63 -39.39
C LEU A 437 -4.76 28.52 -38.37
N LYS A 438 -5.19 28.56 -37.10
CA LYS A 438 -4.50 29.25 -36.02
C LYS A 438 -3.07 28.71 -35.83
N LEU A 439 -2.92 27.40 -35.71
CA LEU A 439 -1.60 26.73 -35.54
C LEU A 439 -0.65 26.98 -36.73
N THR A 440 -1.19 27.16 -37.93
CA THR A 440 -0.37 27.39 -39.15
C THR A 440 -0.24 28.87 -39.51
N GLY A 441 -0.66 29.80 -38.64
CA GLY A 441 -0.62 31.24 -38.90
C GLY A 441 -1.38 31.66 -40.17
N GLY A 442 -2.50 31.00 -40.46
CA GLY A 442 -3.33 31.27 -41.65
C GLY A 442 -2.79 30.62 -42.96
N ASN A 443 -1.69 29.87 -42.91
CA ASN A 443 -1.11 29.27 -44.12
C ASN A 443 -1.92 28.05 -44.58
N ARG A 444 -2.80 28.27 -45.56
CA ARG A 444 -3.71 27.24 -46.08
C ARG A 444 -3.01 26.00 -46.68
N SER A 445 -1.81 26.14 -47.21
CA SER A 445 -1.03 25.02 -47.79
C SER A 445 -0.47 24.12 -46.67
N LYS A 446 0.07 24.74 -45.58
CA LYS A 446 0.52 24.01 -44.39
C LYS A 446 -0.66 23.34 -43.66
N ALA A 447 -1.77 24.06 -43.53
CA ALA A 447 -2.99 23.54 -42.92
C ALA A 447 -3.58 22.32 -43.70
N ALA A 448 -3.63 22.40 -45.04
CA ALA A 448 -4.09 21.29 -45.86
C ALA A 448 -3.20 20.05 -45.66
N LYS A 449 -1.87 20.23 -45.63
CA LYS A 449 -0.93 19.13 -45.42
C LYS A 449 -1.10 18.52 -44.01
N LEU A 450 -1.29 19.35 -42.98
CA LEU A 450 -1.50 18.89 -41.60
C LEU A 450 -2.80 18.08 -41.46
N LEU A 451 -3.84 18.48 -42.15
CA LEU A 451 -5.15 17.80 -42.14
C LEU A 451 -5.24 16.60 -43.11
N GLY A 452 -4.22 16.30 -43.87
CA GLY A 452 -4.27 15.25 -44.92
C GLY A 452 -5.26 15.56 -46.04
N LEU A 453 -5.58 16.85 -46.27
CA LEU A 453 -6.53 17.28 -47.30
C LEU A 453 -5.80 17.90 -48.50
N SER A 454 -6.46 17.83 -49.67
CA SER A 454 -6.00 18.63 -50.82
C SER A 454 -6.31 20.12 -50.56
N ARG A 455 -5.48 21.04 -51.10
CA ARG A 455 -5.71 22.48 -50.99
C ARG A 455 -7.06 22.95 -51.52
N PRO A 456 -7.58 22.42 -52.67
CA PRO A 456 -8.93 22.74 -53.13
C PRO A 456 -10.02 22.25 -52.15
N THR A 457 -9.88 21.06 -51.57
CA THR A 457 -10.82 20.49 -50.62
C THR A 457 -10.90 21.32 -49.35
N LEU A 458 -9.75 21.80 -48.83
CA LEU A 458 -9.70 22.69 -47.67
C LEU A 458 -10.37 24.03 -47.97
N HIS A 459 -10.13 24.62 -49.17
CA HIS A 459 -10.73 25.88 -49.61
C HIS A 459 -12.25 25.75 -49.67
N SER A 460 -12.78 24.74 -50.34
CA SER A 460 -14.19 24.47 -50.44
C SER A 460 -14.88 24.33 -49.06
N ARG A 461 -14.21 23.67 -48.11
CA ARG A 461 -14.74 23.54 -46.76
C ARG A 461 -14.70 24.83 -45.96
N ILE A 462 -13.65 25.65 -46.11
CA ILE A 462 -13.59 27.00 -45.49
C ILE A 462 -14.77 27.86 -45.98
N GLU A 463 -15.08 27.85 -47.28
CA GLU A 463 -16.21 28.58 -47.85
C GLU A 463 -17.55 28.01 -47.36
N LYS A 464 -17.71 26.68 -47.43
CA LYS A 464 -18.94 25.99 -47.03
C LYS A 464 -19.33 26.30 -45.58
N TYR A 465 -18.35 26.36 -44.68
CA TYR A 465 -18.60 26.57 -43.25
C TYR A 465 -18.38 28.02 -42.79
N GLY A 466 -18.17 28.98 -43.70
CA GLY A 466 -18.05 30.40 -43.42
C GLY A 466 -16.92 30.79 -42.48
N ILE A 467 -15.81 30.06 -42.49
CA ILE A 467 -14.70 30.25 -41.55
C ILE A 467 -13.94 31.52 -41.94
N LYS A 468 -14.06 32.57 -41.11
CA LYS A 468 -13.31 33.82 -41.28
C LYS A 468 -12.02 33.73 -40.42
N PHE A 469 -10.91 34.03 -41.03
CA PHE A 469 -9.61 34.11 -40.37
C PHE A 469 -9.02 35.50 -40.60
N GLU A 470 -8.96 36.32 -39.53
CA GLU A 470 -8.30 37.61 -39.57
C GLU A 470 -6.79 37.42 -39.30
N THR A 471 -6.00 37.74 -40.29
CA THR A 471 -4.52 37.82 -40.15
C THR A 471 -4.23 39.21 -39.56
N SER A 472 -3.91 39.25 -38.26
CA SER A 472 -3.26 40.46 -37.71
C SER A 472 -1.79 40.46 -38.18
N VAL A 473 -1.48 41.37 -39.08
CA VAL A 473 -0.12 41.69 -39.47
C VAL A 473 0.46 42.52 -38.32
N THR A 474 1.34 41.88 -37.49
CA THR A 474 2.21 42.61 -36.60
C THR A 474 3.42 43.04 -37.42
N GLU A 475 3.54 44.35 -37.69
CA GLU A 475 4.80 44.93 -38.15
C GLU A 475 5.86 44.80 -37.07
N ASP A 476 6.98 44.15 -37.40
CA ASP A 476 8.17 44.15 -36.56
C ASP A 476 8.74 45.60 -36.55
N PRO A 477 8.99 46.19 -35.38
CA PRO A 477 9.76 47.42 -35.32
C PRO A 477 11.25 47.09 -35.61
N LYS A 478 11.81 47.92 -36.48
CA LYS A 478 13.23 47.91 -36.85
C LYS A 478 14.17 48.12 -35.65
#